data_0b0143e7c6364f101995fc665c8d7063
#
_entry.id   0b0143e7c6364f101995fc665c8d7063
#
_cell.length_a   1.000
_cell.length_b   1.000
_cell.length_c   1.000
_cell.angle_alpha   90.00
_cell.angle_beta   90.00
_cell.angle_gamma   90.00
#
_symmetry.space_group_name_H-M   'P 1'
#
loop_
_entity.id
_entity.type
_entity.pdbx_description
1 polymer ?
#
loop_
_entity_poly.entity_id
_entity_poly.type
_entity_poly.pdbx_seq_one_letter_code
_entity_poly.pdbx_strand_id
1 'polypeptide(L)'
;MITKLDLKNVDKKEMHLVYDKWSEIAKNTYEENWELLKYQNIDHIVFAGMGGSGSIGDIFSAILSQTKLYVTVVKGYDLPKTVDKNSLVVITSVSGNTAEALSILDQTKCLDCNLIAVSSGGKI
;
A
#
# COMPACT_ATOMS: atom_id res chain seq x y z
N MET A 1 24.21 12.76 24.05
CA MET A 1 23.38 13.56 23.11
C MET A 1 23.90 13.26 21.72
N ILE A 2 23.05 12.87 20.77
CA ILE A 2 23.46 12.56 19.39
C ILE A 2 23.71 13.89 18.68
N THR A 3 24.89 14.06 18.08
CA THR A 3 25.25 15.26 17.34
C THR A 3 25.01 15.09 15.83
N LYS A 4 25.02 16.19 15.07
CA LYS A 4 24.94 16.14 13.59
C LYS A 4 26.09 15.36 12.97
N LEU A 5 27.25 15.31 13.63
CA LEU A 5 28.41 14.56 13.17
C LEU A 5 28.19 13.05 13.36
N ASP A 6 27.55 12.64 14.47
CA ASP A 6 27.18 11.26 14.72
C ASP A 6 26.17 10.77 13.68
N LEU A 7 25.19 11.61 13.33
CA LEU A 7 24.22 11.30 12.27
C LEU A 7 24.90 11.07 10.92
N LYS A 8 25.83 11.93 10.49
CA LYS A 8 26.58 11.75 9.24
C LYS A 8 27.39 10.46 9.19
N ASN A 9 27.90 10.01 10.32
CA ASN A 9 28.71 8.80 10.39
C ASN A 9 27.87 7.53 10.29
N VAL A 10 26.62 7.55 10.78
CA VAL A 10 25.72 6.39 10.83
C VAL A 10 24.76 6.40 9.64
N ASP A 11 24.14 7.53 9.35
CA ASP A 11 23.16 7.70 8.27
C ASP A 11 23.82 8.19 6.98
N LYS A 12 24.61 7.31 6.36
CA LYS A 12 25.31 7.59 5.09
C LYS A 12 24.38 7.90 3.91
N LYS A 13 23.09 7.54 4.00
CA LYS A 13 22.06 7.77 2.99
C LYS A 13 21.22 9.03 3.29
N GLU A 14 21.58 9.75 4.35
CA GLU A 14 20.90 10.99 4.76
C GLU A 14 19.37 10.81 4.92
N MET A 15 18.93 9.62 5.37
CA MET A 15 17.52 9.30 5.56
C MET A 15 16.82 10.25 6.54
N HIS A 16 17.54 10.79 7.53
CA HIS A 16 16.99 11.79 8.44
C HIS A 16 16.47 13.03 7.70
N LEU A 17 17.08 13.45 6.58
CA LEU A 17 16.61 14.58 5.77
C LEU A 17 15.28 14.26 5.05
N VAL A 18 15.04 13.00 4.76
CA VAL A 18 13.75 12.56 4.19
C VAL A 18 12.64 12.73 5.22
N TYR A 19 12.90 12.35 6.48
CA TYR A 19 11.94 12.54 7.58
C TYR A 19 11.63 14.02 7.84
N ASP A 20 12.64 14.88 7.78
CA ASP A 20 12.45 16.32 7.95
C ASP A 20 11.53 16.93 6.87
N LYS A 21 11.49 16.31 5.68
CA LYS A 21 10.67 16.74 4.54
C LYS A 21 9.30 16.05 4.44
N TRP A 22 8.96 15.14 5.33
CA TRP A 22 7.72 14.35 5.20
C TRP A 22 6.46 15.20 5.12
N SER A 23 6.37 16.27 5.90
CA SER A 23 5.21 17.17 5.86
C SER A 23 5.06 17.88 4.50
N GLU A 24 6.19 18.30 3.91
CA GLU A 24 6.23 18.90 2.58
C GLU A 24 5.88 17.90 1.49
N ILE A 25 6.46 16.68 1.55
CA ILE A 25 6.18 15.60 0.61
C ILE A 25 4.69 15.24 0.67
N ALA A 26 4.14 15.04 1.86
CA ALA A 26 2.73 14.70 2.02
C ALA A 26 1.80 15.79 1.45
N LYS A 27 2.13 17.07 1.71
CA LYS A 27 1.36 18.19 1.18
C LYS A 27 1.41 18.24 -0.35
N ASN A 28 2.61 18.17 -0.93
CA ASN A 28 2.79 18.22 -2.38
C ASN A 28 2.07 17.05 -3.07
N THR A 29 2.20 15.84 -2.52
CA THR A 29 1.50 14.66 -3.05
C THR A 29 -0.02 14.81 -2.97
N TYR A 30 -0.55 15.39 -1.90
CA TYR A 30 -1.99 15.64 -1.76
C TYR A 30 -2.50 16.70 -2.75
N GLU A 31 -1.68 17.71 -3.06
CA GLU A 31 -2.02 18.81 -3.97
C GLU A 31 -1.80 18.43 -5.45
N GLU A 32 -1.16 17.29 -5.74
CA GLU A 32 -1.03 16.79 -7.12
C GLU A 32 -2.38 16.41 -7.72
N ASN A 33 -2.53 16.67 -9.02
CA ASN A 33 -3.71 16.25 -9.80
C ASN A 33 -3.58 14.75 -10.13
N TRP A 34 -4.18 13.92 -9.30
CA TRP A 34 -4.27 12.49 -9.56
C TRP A 34 -5.42 12.18 -10.51
N GLU A 35 -5.18 11.30 -11.48
CA GLU A 35 -6.25 10.74 -12.28
C GLU A 35 -7.14 9.86 -11.40
N LEU A 36 -8.44 10.21 -11.34
CA LEU A 36 -9.39 9.44 -10.56
C LEU A 36 -9.69 8.12 -11.22
N LEU A 37 -9.31 7.03 -10.59
CA LEU A 37 -9.69 5.69 -11.01
C LEU A 37 -11.19 5.48 -10.79
N LYS A 38 -11.90 5.10 -11.86
CA LYS A 38 -13.35 4.89 -11.81
C LYS A 38 -13.66 3.40 -11.81
N TYR A 39 -13.82 2.85 -10.64
CA TYR A 39 -14.38 1.51 -10.47
C TYR A 39 -15.87 1.60 -10.16
N GLN A 40 -16.66 0.65 -10.67
CA GLN A 40 -18.10 0.61 -10.43
C GLN A 40 -18.46 -0.66 -9.64
N ASN A 41 -19.47 -0.53 -8.79
CA ASN A 41 -20.03 -1.66 -8.04
C ASN A 41 -19.03 -2.38 -7.12
N ILE A 42 -18.06 -1.65 -6.56
CA ILE A 42 -17.16 -2.21 -5.55
C ILE A 42 -17.89 -2.28 -4.22
N ASP A 43 -17.94 -3.46 -3.63
CA ASP A 43 -18.51 -3.72 -2.30
C ASP A 43 -17.48 -4.37 -1.34
N HIS A 44 -16.39 -4.91 -1.89
CA HIS A 44 -15.29 -5.49 -1.12
C HIS A 44 -13.94 -4.88 -1.51
N ILE A 45 -13.17 -4.39 -0.53
CA ILE A 45 -11.80 -3.92 -0.74
C ILE A 45 -10.84 -4.80 0.05
N VAL A 46 -9.82 -5.31 -0.63
CA VAL A 46 -8.74 -6.12 -0.02
C VAL A 46 -7.44 -5.34 -0.07
N PHE A 47 -6.93 -4.92 1.08
CA PHE A 47 -5.59 -4.35 1.18
C PHE A 47 -4.58 -5.46 1.45
N ALA A 48 -3.63 -5.63 0.55
CA ALA A 48 -2.58 -6.64 0.68
C ALA A 48 -1.19 -5.97 0.80
N GLY A 49 -0.47 -6.30 1.87
CA GLY A 49 0.86 -5.75 2.10
C GLY A 49 1.49 -6.27 3.39
N MET A 50 2.82 -6.22 3.47
CA MET A 50 3.59 -6.72 4.60
C MET A 50 4.22 -5.58 5.39
N GLY A 51 4.42 -5.76 6.70
CA GLY A 51 5.05 -4.77 7.56
C GLY A 51 4.35 -3.40 7.49
N GLY A 52 5.11 -2.33 7.24
CA GLY A 52 4.57 -0.98 7.09
C GLY A 52 3.54 -0.83 5.97
N SER A 53 3.71 -1.55 4.85
CA SER A 53 2.72 -1.59 3.77
C SER A 53 1.39 -2.21 4.22
N GLY A 54 1.44 -3.25 5.08
CA GLY A 54 0.24 -3.83 5.67
C GLY A 54 -0.46 -2.89 6.67
N SER A 55 0.30 -2.06 7.38
CA SER A 55 -0.27 -1.06 8.31
C SER A 55 -1.09 0.02 7.60
N ILE A 56 -0.79 0.32 6.33
CA ILE A 56 -1.61 1.20 5.50
C ILE A 56 -3.01 0.58 5.33
N GLY A 57 -3.10 -0.72 5.09
CA GLY A 57 -4.37 -1.44 5.03
C GLY A 57 -5.17 -1.35 6.33
N ASP A 58 -4.51 -1.46 7.50
CA ASP A 58 -5.19 -1.31 8.79
C ASP A 58 -5.80 0.09 8.96
N ILE A 59 -5.06 1.14 8.55
CA ILE A 59 -5.53 2.53 8.61
C ILE A 59 -6.77 2.71 7.71
N PHE A 60 -6.71 2.26 6.46
CA PHE A 60 -7.85 2.37 5.55
C PHE A 60 -9.03 1.52 6.00
N SER A 61 -8.80 0.34 6.56
CA SER A 61 -9.85 -0.49 7.16
C SER A 61 -10.58 0.26 8.28
N ALA A 62 -9.83 0.95 9.16
CA ALA A 62 -10.42 1.75 10.22
C ALA A 62 -11.25 2.92 9.68
N ILE A 63 -10.74 3.66 8.68
CA ILE A 63 -11.45 4.77 8.02
C ILE A 63 -12.72 4.28 7.34
N LEU A 64 -12.63 3.20 6.56
CA LEU A 64 -13.73 2.66 5.77
C LEU A 64 -14.76 1.87 6.60
N SER A 65 -14.46 1.56 7.87
CA SER A 65 -15.39 0.86 8.78
C SER A 65 -16.73 1.59 8.98
N GLN A 66 -16.78 2.88 8.70
CA GLN A 66 -18.00 3.69 8.75
C GLN A 66 -18.82 3.66 7.44
N THR A 67 -18.37 2.91 6.45
CA THR A 67 -19.04 2.75 5.16
C THR A 67 -19.73 1.38 5.07
N LYS A 68 -20.42 1.14 3.95
CA LYS A 68 -21.02 -0.18 3.66
C LYS A 68 -20.04 -1.14 2.96
N LEU A 69 -18.79 -0.70 2.75
CA LEU A 69 -17.76 -1.52 2.11
C LEU A 69 -17.28 -2.61 3.07
N TYR A 70 -17.19 -3.83 2.58
CA TYR A 70 -16.48 -4.88 3.28
C TYR A 70 -14.97 -4.68 3.06
N VAL A 71 -14.19 -4.67 4.13
CA VAL A 71 -12.74 -4.43 4.04
C VAL A 71 -11.98 -5.60 4.68
N THR A 72 -11.03 -6.15 3.92
CA THR A 72 -10.12 -7.20 4.39
C THR A 72 -8.67 -6.70 4.30
N VAL A 73 -7.86 -7.00 5.32
CA VAL A 73 -6.41 -6.74 5.28
C VAL A 73 -5.68 -8.08 5.25
N VAL A 74 -4.85 -8.26 4.21
CA VAL A 74 -4.06 -9.47 4.00
C VAL A 74 -2.58 -9.17 4.26
N LYS A 75 -2.02 -9.87 5.25
CA LYS A 75 -0.58 -9.83 5.61
C LYS A 75 0.03 -11.21 5.44
N GLY A 76 -0.18 -11.82 4.27
CA GLY A 76 0.22 -13.19 3.97
C GLY A 76 0.21 -13.47 2.48
N TYR A 77 0.19 -14.75 2.13
CA TYR A 77 0.36 -15.23 0.77
C TYR A 77 -0.96 -15.43 0.00
N ASP A 78 -2.11 -15.49 0.70
CA ASP A 78 -3.35 -15.95 0.10
C ASP A 78 -4.43 -14.88 0.11
N LEU A 79 -5.11 -14.71 -1.02
CA LEU A 79 -6.32 -13.90 -1.12
C LEU A 79 -7.52 -14.61 -0.45
N PRO A 80 -8.43 -13.86 0.17
CA PRO A 80 -9.71 -14.40 0.63
C PRO A 80 -10.50 -15.03 -0.53
N LYS A 81 -11.16 -16.14 -0.28
CA LYS A 81 -12.06 -16.79 -1.27
C LYS A 81 -13.30 -15.95 -1.62
N THR A 82 -13.52 -14.86 -0.90
CA THR A 82 -14.60 -13.89 -1.13
C THR A 82 -14.27 -12.85 -2.21
N VAL A 83 -13.05 -12.91 -2.78
CA VAL A 83 -12.65 -12.00 -3.87
C VAL A 83 -13.35 -12.39 -5.17
N ASP A 84 -14.04 -11.44 -5.78
CA ASP A 84 -14.82 -11.57 -7.01
C ASP A 84 -14.75 -10.29 -7.86
N LYS A 85 -15.58 -10.20 -8.90
CA LYS A 85 -15.66 -9.06 -9.82
C LYS A 85 -16.03 -7.72 -9.19
N ASN A 86 -16.67 -7.73 -8.02
CA ASN A 86 -17.01 -6.53 -7.25
C ASN A 86 -15.93 -6.20 -6.22
N SER A 87 -14.85 -6.94 -6.22
CA SER A 87 -13.73 -6.73 -5.32
C SER A 87 -12.66 -5.85 -5.94
N LEU A 88 -12.08 -4.97 -5.12
CA LEU A 88 -10.88 -4.20 -5.44
C LEU A 88 -9.73 -4.69 -4.57
N VAL A 89 -8.73 -5.29 -5.19
CA VAL A 89 -7.50 -5.69 -4.52
C VAL A 89 -6.47 -4.57 -4.65
N VAL A 90 -5.99 -4.06 -3.51
CA VAL A 90 -4.96 -3.02 -3.44
C VAL A 90 -3.69 -3.63 -2.88
N ILE A 91 -2.69 -3.84 -3.72
CA ILE A 91 -1.41 -4.42 -3.33
C ILE A 91 -0.42 -3.29 -3.08
N THR A 92 0.18 -3.26 -1.88
CA THR A 92 1.21 -2.28 -1.53
C THR A 92 2.52 -2.98 -1.18
N SER A 93 3.59 -2.65 -1.90
CA SER A 93 4.93 -3.16 -1.62
C SER A 93 5.99 -2.16 -2.04
N VAL A 94 6.67 -1.53 -1.09
CA VAL A 94 7.70 -0.52 -1.39
C VAL A 94 8.76 -1.08 -2.34
N SER A 95 9.29 -2.27 -2.09
CA SER A 95 10.31 -2.91 -2.95
C SER A 95 9.74 -3.50 -4.24
N GLY A 96 8.45 -3.78 -4.31
CA GLY A 96 7.82 -4.51 -5.40
C GLY A 96 8.30 -5.97 -5.59
N ASN A 97 9.06 -6.49 -4.62
CA ASN A 97 9.65 -7.84 -4.69
C ASN A 97 9.29 -8.71 -3.48
N THR A 98 8.41 -8.26 -2.61
CA THR A 98 7.94 -9.02 -1.45
C THR A 98 7.23 -10.28 -1.93
N ALA A 99 7.63 -11.45 -1.45
CA ALA A 99 7.15 -12.75 -1.94
C ALA A 99 5.62 -12.89 -1.78
N GLU A 100 5.08 -12.44 -0.65
CA GLU A 100 3.65 -12.43 -0.35
C GLU A 100 2.88 -11.55 -1.34
N ALA A 101 3.39 -10.33 -1.60
CA ALA A 101 2.75 -9.41 -2.54
C ALA A 101 2.75 -9.93 -3.97
N LEU A 102 3.84 -10.61 -4.39
CA LEU A 102 3.91 -11.28 -5.69
C LEU A 102 2.96 -12.48 -5.78
N SER A 103 2.83 -13.26 -4.68
CA SER A 103 1.86 -14.37 -4.62
C SER A 103 0.43 -13.85 -4.79
N ILE A 104 0.07 -12.77 -4.09
CA ILE A 104 -1.25 -12.12 -4.22
C ILE A 104 -1.46 -11.62 -5.66
N LEU A 105 -0.46 -10.96 -6.25
CA LEU A 105 -0.54 -10.48 -7.63
C LEU A 105 -0.78 -11.63 -8.62
N ASP A 106 -0.12 -12.77 -8.44
CA ASP A 106 -0.33 -13.92 -9.32
C ASP A 106 -1.74 -14.52 -9.16
N GLN A 107 -2.28 -14.53 -7.95
CA GLN A 107 -3.65 -15.00 -7.72
C GLN A 107 -4.69 -14.09 -8.38
N THR A 108 -4.49 -12.76 -8.38
CA THR A 108 -5.43 -11.83 -9.04
C THR A 108 -5.51 -12.05 -10.54
N LYS A 109 -4.47 -12.56 -11.20
CA LYS A 109 -4.49 -12.88 -12.65
C LYS A 109 -5.50 -13.97 -13.02
N CYS A 110 -5.85 -14.83 -12.06
CA CYS A 110 -6.79 -15.94 -12.24
C CYS A 110 -8.21 -15.58 -11.77
N LEU A 111 -8.41 -14.37 -11.24
CA LEU A 111 -9.68 -13.91 -10.69
C LEU A 111 -10.22 -12.75 -11.52
N ASP A 112 -11.54 -12.71 -11.67
CA ASP A 112 -12.23 -11.55 -12.24
C ASP A 112 -12.42 -10.50 -11.13
N CYS A 113 -11.36 -9.72 -10.85
CA CYS A 113 -11.37 -8.67 -9.83
C CYS A 113 -10.66 -7.42 -10.32
N ASN A 114 -10.94 -6.28 -9.67
CA ASN A 114 -10.21 -5.04 -9.94
C ASN A 114 -8.90 -5.02 -9.14
N LEU A 115 -7.85 -4.44 -9.71
CA LEU A 115 -6.52 -4.41 -9.12
C LEU A 115 -5.91 -3.02 -9.16
N ILE A 116 -5.34 -2.61 -8.03
CA ILE A 116 -4.39 -1.49 -7.92
C ILE A 116 -3.11 -2.03 -7.32
N ALA A 117 -1.97 -1.70 -7.91
CA ALA A 117 -0.67 -2.02 -7.35
C ALA A 117 0.14 -0.74 -7.11
N VAL A 118 0.68 -0.60 -5.89
CA VAL A 118 1.47 0.55 -5.46
C VAL A 118 2.86 0.08 -5.07
N SER A 119 3.85 0.52 -5.82
CA SER A 119 5.25 0.15 -5.59
C SER A 119 6.20 1.29 -5.99
N SER A 120 7.40 1.35 -5.41
CA SER A 120 8.47 2.23 -5.89
C SER A 120 9.36 1.57 -6.95
N GLY A 121 9.06 0.33 -7.34
CA GLY A 121 9.82 -0.45 -8.33
C GLY A 121 9.61 -1.95 -8.16
N GLY A 122 10.48 -2.77 -8.75
CA GLY A 122 10.45 -4.22 -8.62
C GLY A 122 9.63 -4.92 -9.70
N LYS A 123 8.97 -6.03 -9.32
CA LYS A 123 8.21 -6.92 -10.23
C LYS A 123 6.69 -6.69 -10.19
N ILE A 124 6.24 -5.85 -9.24
CA ILE A 124 4.84 -5.43 -9.15
C ILE A 124 4.56 -4.34 -10.16
#